data_1c2fbbde68ca9e39fe453af37ee20375
#
_entry.id   1c2fbbde68ca9e39fe453af37ee20375
#
_cell.length_a   1.000
_cell.length_b   1.000
_cell.length_c   1.000
_cell.angle_alpha   90.00
_cell.angle_beta   90.00
_cell.angle_gamma   90.00
#
_symmetry.space_group_name_H-M   'P 1'
#
loop_
_entity.id
_entity.type
_entity.pdbx_description
1 polymer ?
#
loop_
_entity_poly.entity_id
_entity_poly.type
_entity_poly.pdbx_seq_one_letter_code
_entity_poly.pdbx_strand_id
1 'polypeptide(L)'
;GTFAARNNGVKHSNGEYLMFLDPDDFLELEACEKLILLINTYKICQFSFTQLSNGIKLKSVFKDTLKNLKEFKGIYWNICTLFVKKDFYLDSLKELFAIDKKLLVAEDMLAVFFLINNLKDDEYLQVDLHLYNYVDHSFSITKRRKNKEKIQECLD
;
A
#
# COMPACT_ATOMS: atom_id res chain seq x y z
N GLY A 1 -1.70 16.15 -1.59
CA GLY A 1 -0.75 15.05 -1.69
C GLY A 1 -1.45 13.71 -1.90
N THR A 2 -0.68 12.66 -2.15
CA THR A 2 -1.16 11.29 -2.46
C THR A 2 -2.09 10.74 -1.38
N PHE A 3 -1.75 10.95 -0.10
CA PHE A 3 -2.60 10.53 1.02
C PHE A 3 -4.01 11.14 0.95
N ALA A 4 -4.10 12.46 0.73
CA ALA A 4 -5.40 13.13 0.63
C ALA A 4 -6.22 12.65 -0.58
N ALA A 5 -5.56 12.38 -1.71
CA ALA A 5 -6.22 11.86 -2.91
C ALA A 5 -6.78 10.45 -2.68
N ARG A 6 -6.00 9.55 -2.07
CA ARG A 6 -6.45 8.20 -1.70
C ARG A 6 -7.64 8.24 -0.75
N ASN A 7 -7.57 9.07 0.29
CA ASN A 7 -8.66 9.20 1.28
C ASN A 7 -9.94 9.78 0.66
N ASN A 8 -9.80 10.71 -0.28
CA ASN A 8 -10.95 11.20 -1.02
C ASN A 8 -11.57 10.10 -1.89
N GLY A 9 -10.75 9.28 -2.55
CA GLY A 9 -11.21 8.10 -3.28
C GLY A 9 -11.96 7.11 -2.38
N VAL A 10 -11.43 6.81 -1.20
CA VAL A 10 -12.08 5.93 -0.22
C VAL A 10 -13.44 6.46 0.21
N LYS A 11 -13.56 7.75 0.50
CA LYS A 11 -14.84 8.38 0.88
C LYS A 11 -15.93 8.25 -0.19
N HIS A 12 -15.53 8.28 -1.46
CA HIS A 12 -16.46 8.20 -2.60
C HIS A 12 -16.61 6.78 -3.16
N SER A 13 -15.87 5.80 -2.66
CA SER A 13 -15.99 4.41 -3.09
C SER A 13 -17.25 3.76 -2.48
N ASN A 14 -17.86 2.80 -3.21
CA ASN A 14 -19.00 2.01 -2.75
C ASN A 14 -18.64 0.53 -2.50
N GLY A 15 -17.38 0.14 -2.74
CA GLY A 15 -16.90 -1.21 -2.55
C GLY A 15 -16.73 -1.55 -1.06
N GLU A 16 -16.95 -2.81 -0.70
CA GLU A 16 -16.70 -3.35 0.64
C GLU A 16 -15.20 -3.44 0.93
N TYR A 17 -14.39 -3.64 -0.09
CA TYR A 17 -12.94 -3.71 -0.03
C TYR A 17 -12.30 -2.64 -0.90
N LEU A 18 -11.09 -2.26 -0.51
CA LEU A 18 -10.29 -1.23 -1.15
C LEU A 18 -9.01 -1.86 -1.71
N MET A 19 -8.64 -1.43 -2.89
CA MET A 19 -7.34 -1.65 -3.48
C MET A 19 -6.84 -0.32 -4.06
N PHE A 20 -5.58 -0.01 -3.83
CA PHE A 20 -4.97 1.23 -4.32
C PHE A 20 -4.11 0.92 -5.54
N LEU A 21 -4.14 1.83 -6.49
CA LEU A 21 -3.36 1.74 -7.72
C LEU A 21 -2.73 3.09 -8.00
N ASP A 22 -1.42 3.12 -8.12
CA ASP A 22 -0.72 4.31 -8.56
C ASP A 22 -0.86 4.48 -10.08
N PRO A 23 -0.90 5.73 -10.59
CA PRO A 23 -1.31 6.00 -11.99
C PRO A 23 -0.30 5.52 -13.04
N ASP A 24 0.92 5.19 -12.63
CA ASP A 24 2.01 4.67 -13.48
C ASP A 24 2.18 3.15 -13.38
N ASP A 25 1.35 2.47 -12.58
CA ASP A 25 1.38 1.04 -12.34
C ASP A 25 0.12 0.34 -12.89
N PHE A 26 0.08 -0.99 -12.84
CA PHE A 26 -1.10 -1.74 -13.26
C PHE A 26 -1.29 -3.04 -12.47
N LEU A 27 -2.54 -3.51 -12.45
CA LEU A 27 -2.93 -4.79 -11.85
C LEU A 27 -3.02 -5.87 -12.91
N GLU A 28 -2.83 -7.13 -12.50
CA GLU A 28 -3.22 -8.27 -13.34
C GLU A 28 -4.75 -8.26 -13.54
N LEU A 29 -5.20 -8.69 -14.70
CA LEU A 29 -6.63 -8.64 -15.09
C LEU A 29 -7.53 -9.39 -14.11
N GLU A 30 -7.06 -10.51 -13.58
CA GLU A 30 -7.78 -11.35 -12.63
C GLU A 30 -7.55 -10.98 -11.15
N ALA A 31 -6.91 -9.85 -10.85
CA ALA A 31 -6.53 -9.48 -9.47
C ALA A 31 -7.74 -9.44 -8.54
N CYS A 32 -8.80 -8.73 -8.91
CA CYS A 32 -10.01 -8.63 -8.10
C CYS A 32 -10.70 -9.98 -7.92
N GLU A 33 -10.83 -10.77 -8.97
CA GLU A 33 -11.46 -12.11 -8.95
C GLU A 33 -10.72 -13.04 -7.99
N LYS A 34 -9.39 -13.09 -8.06
CA LYS A 34 -8.57 -13.93 -7.17
C LYS A 34 -8.66 -13.49 -5.72
N LEU A 35 -8.62 -12.19 -5.45
CA LEU A 35 -8.63 -11.67 -4.10
C LEU A 35 -9.98 -11.85 -3.43
N ILE A 36 -11.10 -11.60 -4.11
CA ILE A 36 -12.43 -11.73 -3.52
C ILE A 36 -12.75 -13.15 -3.04
N LEU A 37 -12.17 -14.17 -3.67
CA LEU A 37 -12.34 -15.56 -3.26
C LEU A 37 -11.59 -15.92 -1.97
N LEU A 38 -10.61 -15.13 -1.59
CA LEU A 38 -9.70 -15.42 -0.46
C LEU A 38 -10.08 -14.72 0.85
N ILE A 39 -10.92 -13.68 0.80
CA ILE A 39 -11.00 -12.69 1.90
C ILE A 39 -12.25 -12.74 2.77
N ASN A 40 -13.06 -13.80 2.72
CA ASN A 40 -14.34 -13.87 3.47
C ASN A 40 -14.22 -13.61 4.99
N THR A 41 -13.03 -13.76 5.59
CA THR A 41 -12.80 -13.61 7.04
C THR A 41 -11.72 -12.59 7.39
N TYR A 42 -10.90 -12.19 6.42
CA TYR A 42 -9.73 -11.33 6.67
C TYR A 42 -10.07 -9.85 6.48
N LYS A 43 -9.47 -9.00 7.30
CA LYS A 43 -9.55 -7.54 7.15
C LYS A 43 -8.53 -7.00 6.15
N ILE A 44 -7.37 -7.67 6.07
CA ILE A 44 -6.32 -7.35 5.10
C ILE A 44 -5.86 -8.64 4.44
N CYS A 45 -5.76 -8.60 3.11
CA CYS A 45 -5.00 -9.54 2.32
C CYS A 45 -3.82 -8.81 1.67
N GLN A 46 -2.59 -9.23 1.97
CA GLN A 46 -1.40 -8.71 1.30
C GLN A 46 -0.97 -9.68 0.20
N PHE A 47 -0.75 -9.14 -0.98
CA PHE A 47 -0.31 -9.88 -2.16
C PHE A 47 1.05 -9.37 -2.66
N SER A 48 1.74 -10.21 -3.42
CA SER A 48 3.05 -9.93 -3.98
C SER A 48 2.96 -9.00 -5.22
N PHE A 49 4.07 -8.39 -5.58
CA PHE A 49 4.16 -7.55 -6.77
C PHE A 49 5.33 -7.97 -7.66
N THR A 50 5.26 -7.55 -8.91
CA THR A 50 6.34 -7.65 -9.89
C THR A 50 6.89 -6.26 -10.16
N GLN A 51 8.19 -6.05 -9.99
CA GLN A 51 8.84 -4.82 -10.41
C GLN A 51 9.29 -4.95 -11.87
N LEU A 52 8.89 -3.99 -12.68
CA LEU A 52 9.26 -3.87 -14.09
C LEU A 52 10.28 -2.75 -14.25
N SER A 53 11.52 -3.09 -14.54
CA SER A 53 12.60 -2.12 -14.72
C SER A 53 13.44 -2.47 -15.94
N ASN A 54 13.53 -1.57 -16.92
CA ASN A 54 14.36 -1.74 -18.14
C ASN A 54 14.15 -3.10 -18.86
N GLY A 55 12.90 -3.55 -18.95
CA GLY A 55 12.55 -4.85 -19.56
C GLY A 55 12.79 -6.07 -18.68
N ILE A 56 13.29 -5.88 -17.46
CA ILE A 56 13.51 -6.95 -16.48
C ILE A 56 12.31 -7.03 -15.54
N LYS A 57 11.84 -8.24 -15.28
CA LYS A 57 10.79 -8.54 -14.30
C LYS A 57 11.41 -9.13 -13.05
N LEU A 58 11.28 -8.42 -11.93
CA LEU A 58 11.74 -8.88 -10.62
C LEU A 58 10.51 -9.16 -9.76
N LYS A 59 10.35 -10.41 -9.34
CA LYS A 59 9.26 -10.82 -8.46
C LYS A 59 9.64 -10.55 -7.00
N SER A 60 8.79 -9.85 -6.28
CA SER A 60 8.91 -9.72 -4.82
C SER A 60 8.44 -11.00 -4.14
N VAL A 61 9.10 -11.41 -3.09
CA VAL A 61 8.66 -12.50 -2.21
C VAL A 61 8.53 -11.96 -0.81
N PHE A 62 7.31 -12.00 -0.28
CA PHE A 62 7.06 -11.65 1.12
C PHE A 62 7.10 -12.92 1.97
N LYS A 63 7.79 -12.87 3.11
CA LYS A 63 7.80 -13.93 4.12
C LYS A 63 7.55 -13.32 5.48
N ASP A 64 6.67 -13.94 6.27
CA ASP A 64 6.33 -13.54 7.64
C ASP A 64 6.01 -12.05 7.77
N THR A 65 5.27 -11.51 6.80
CA THR A 65 5.13 -10.07 6.62
C THR A 65 4.48 -9.40 7.84
N LEU A 66 3.41 -9.97 8.40
CA LEU A 66 2.75 -9.37 9.56
C LEU A 66 3.67 -9.28 10.76
N LYS A 67 4.41 -10.36 11.07
CA LYS A 67 5.40 -10.38 12.14
C LYS A 67 6.50 -9.35 11.88
N ASN A 68 7.06 -9.34 10.68
CA ASN A 68 8.11 -8.40 10.29
C ASN A 68 7.63 -6.95 10.34
N LEU A 69 6.40 -6.67 9.92
CA LEU A 69 5.79 -5.35 10.01
C LEU A 69 5.62 -4.91 11.47
N LYS A 70 5.10 -5.76 12.35
CA LYS A 70 4.96 -5.48 13.79
C LYS A 70 6.30 -5.29 14.50
N GLU A 71 7.35 -5.97 14.04
CA GLU A 71 8.71 -5.85 14.57
C GLU A 71 9.57 -4.81 13.84
N PHE A 72 9.02 -4.05 12.90
CA PHE A 72 9.73 -3.07 12.05
C PHE A 72 10.91 -3.67 11.27
N LYS A 73 10.83 -4.95 10.89
CA LYS A 73 11.86 -5.65 10.12
C LYS A 73 11.45 -5.84 8.68
N GLY A 74 12.35 -5.51 7.72
CA GLY A 74 12.20 -5.83 6.30
C GLY A 74 10.92 -5.30 5.65
N ILE A 75 10.58 -4.05 5.88
CA ILE A 75 9.24 -3.51 5.70
C ILE A 75 8.96 -3.15 4.26
N TYR A 76 7.96 -3.79 3.67
CA TYR A 76 7.28 -3.31 2.47
C TYR A 76 6.03 -2.51 2.87
N TRP A 77 6.18 -1.19 2.93
CA TRP A 77 5.11 -0.25 3.29
C TRP A 77 4.24 0.16 2.10
N ASN A 78 4.22 -0.62 1.03
CA ASN A 78 3.44 -0.26 -0.16
C ASN A 78 1.96 -0.61 0.04
N ILE A 79 1.14 0.40 0.23
CA ILE A 79 -0.32 0.25 0.40
C ILE A 79 -0.99 -0.34 -0.84
N CYS A 80 -0.36 -0.22 -2.03
CA CYS A 80 -0.88 -0.78 -3.29
C CYS A 80 -0.80 -2.32 -3.35
N THR A 81 -0.09 -2.95 -2.41
CA THR A 81 -0.06 -4.42 -2.26
C THR A 81 -1.09 -4.95 -1.27
N LEU A 82 -1.96 -4.10 -0.76
CA LEU A 82 -2.98 -4.45 0.22
C LEU A 82 -4.37 -4.45 -0.41
N PHE A 83 -5.14 -5.49 -0.10
CA PHE A 83 -6.58 -5.54 -0.29
C PHE A 83 -7.23 -5.45 1.09
N VAL A 84 -7.92 -4.34 1.37
CA VAL A 84 -8.29 -3.94 2.73
C VAL A 84 -9.79 -3.77 2.84
N LYS A 85 -10.39 -4.31 3.91
CA LYS A 85 -11.80 -4.06 4.23
C LYS A 85 -12.02 -2.58 4.50
N LYS A 86 -12.97 -1.95 3.79
CA LYS A 86 -13.17 -0.50 3.82
C LYS A 86 -13.46 0.05 5.21
N ASP A 87 -14.36 -0.56 5.95
CA ASP A 87 -14.72 -0.10 7.30
C ASP A 87 -13.51 -0.18 8.24
N PHE A 88 -12.73 -1.26 8.15
CA PHE A 88 -11.50 -1.40 8.92
C PHE A 88 -10.47 -0.32 8.57
N TYR A 89 -10.32 0.01 7.28
CA TYR A 89 -9.43 1.10 6.82
C TYR A 89 -9.84 2.44 7.44
N LEU A 90 -11.13 2.78 7.36
CA LEU A 90 -11.65 4.04 7.88
C LEU A 90 -11.49 4.15 9.40
N ASP A 91 -11.80 3.08 10.14
CA ASP A 91 -11.66 3.03 11.60
C ASP A 91 -10.20 3.12 12.03
N SER A 92 -9.29 2.40 11.35
CA SER A 92 -7.87 2.38 11.69
C SER A 92 -7.18 3.72 11.44
N LEU A 93 -7.60 4.48 10.44
CA LEU A 93 -6.97 5.73 10.02
C LEU A 93 -7.71 6.99 10.50
N LYS A 94 -8.78 6.85 11.31
CA LYS A 94 -9.60 8.00 11.75
C LYS A 94 -8.79 9.10 12.44
N GLU A 95 -7.80 8.73 13.25
CA GLU A 95 -6.93 9.69 13.93
C GLU A 95 -5.96 10.37 12.95
N LEU A 96 -5.47 9.62 11.97
CA LEU A 96 -4.61 10.14 10.92
C LEU A 96 -5.35 11.14 10.01
N PHE A 97 -6.66 10.93 9.78
CA PHE A 97 -7.50 11.86 9.02
C PHE A 97 -7.73 13.20 9.76
N ALA A 98 -7.61 13.20 11.09
CA ALA A 98 -7.74 14.41 11.90
C ALA A 98 -6.46 15.27 11.89
N ILE A 99 -5.34 14.75 11.38
CA ILE A 99 -4.09 15.49 11.28
C ILE A 99 -4.18 16.42 10.06
N ASP A 100 -4.35 17.72 10.29
CA ASP A 100 -4.41 18.77 9.25
C ASP A 100 -3.01 19.13 8.69
N LYS A 101 -2.12 18.17 8.58
CA LYS A 101 -0.80 18.36 7.98
C LYS A 101 -0.72 17.67 6.63
N LYS A 102 -0.14 18.35 5.64
CA LYS A 102 0.25 17.73 4.38
C LYS A 102 1.28 16.64 4.66
N LEU A 103 0.86 15.39 4.60
CA LEU A 103 1.78 14.26 4.55
C LEU A 103 2.34 14.19 3.13
N LEU A 104 3.57 14.64 2.95
CA LEU A 104 4.25 14.71 1.65
C LEU A 104 5.18 13.52 1.42
N VAL A 105 5.57 12.83 2.49
CA VAL A 105 6.57 11.76 2.46
C VAL A 105 6.17 10.65 3.43
N ALA A 106 6.40 9.40 3.03
CA ALA A 106 6.15 8.20 3.85
C ALA A 106 4.69 8.04 4.33
N GLU A 107 3.75 8.63 3.60
CA GLU A 107 2.31 8.50 3.87
C GLU A 107 1.84 7.04 3.84
N ASP A 108 2.40 6.23 2.93
CA ASP A 108 2.11 4.79 2.84
C ASP A 108 2.58 4.05 4.08
N MET A 109 3.80 4.35 4.54
CA MET A 109 4.35 3.78 5.75
C MET A 109 3.47 4.07 6.95
N LEU A 110 3.02 5.32 7.09
CA LEU A 110 2.18 5.73 8.20
C LEU A 110 0.80 5.08 8.14
N ALA A 111 0.17 5.03 6.95
CA ALA A 111 -1.10 4.35 6.77
C ALA A 111 -1.01 2.85 7.08
N VAL A 112 -0.01 2.16 6.55
CA VAL A 112 0.22 0.73 6.82
C VAL A 112 0.52 0.48 8.30
N PHE A 113 1.28 1.37 8.96
CA PHE A 113 1.54 1.30 10.40
C PHE A 113 0.24 1.30 11.21
N PHE A 114 -0.67 2.24 10.96
CA PHE A 114 -1.96 2.29 11.66
C PHE A 114 -2.82 1.06 11.37
N LEU A 115 -2.86 0.59 10.13
CA LEU A 115 -3.58 -0.62 9.77
C LEU A 115 -3.05 -1.84 10.54
N ILE A 116 -1.74 -2.07 10.54
CA ILE A 116 -1.12 -3.23 11.17
C ILE A 116 -1.27 -3.21 12.70
N ASN A 117 -1.17 -2.05 13.34
CA ASN A 117 -1.32 -1.94 14.80
C ASN A 117 -2.76 -2.20 15.29
N ASN A 118 -3.76 -1.98 14.44
CA ASN A 118 -5.16 -2.27 14.74
C ASN A 118 -5.60 -3.69 14.33
N LEU A 119 -4.67 -4.51 13.80
CA LEU A 119 -4.96 -5.82 13.25
C LEU A 119 -4.65 -6.94 14.25
N LYS A 120 -5.57 -7.90 14.38
CA LYS A 120 -5.30 -9.18 15.04
C LYS A 120 -4.63 -10.14 14.06
N ASP A 121 -3.91 -11.11 14.56
CA ASP A 121 -3.11 -12.03 13.73
C ASP A 121 -3.98 -12.91 12.80
N ASP A 122 -5.17 -13.28 13.26
CA ASP A 122 -6.16 -14.05 12.49
C ASP A 122 -6.96 -13.24 11.47
N GLU A 123 -6.79 -11.92 11.45
CA GLU A 123 -7.47 -10.99 10.53
C GLU A 123 -6.61 -10.63 9.30
N TYR A 124 -5.40 -11.18 9.21
CA TYR A 124 -4.45 -10.92 8.14
C TYR A 124 -4.16 -12.18 7.31
N LEU A 125 -4.22 -12.04 6.01
CA LEU A 125 -3.84 -13.08 5.05
C LEU A 125 -2.69 -12.57 4.18
N GLN A 126 -1.66 -13.39 4.02
CA GLN A 126 -0.61 -13.15 3.03
C GLN A 126 -0.68 -14.21 1.94
N VAL A 127 -0.63 -13.77 0.68
CA VAL A 127 -0.65 -14.65 -0.48
C VAL A 127 0.52 -14.35 -1.42
N ASP A 128 1.12 -15.39 -1.97
CA ASP A 128 2.17 -15.25 -2.99
C ASP A 128 1.57 -15.19 -4.39
N LEU A 129 0.68 -14.22 -4.59
CA LEU A 129 0.09 -13.89 -5.87
C LEU A 129 0.65 -12.55 -6.35
N HIS A 130 1.34 -12.55 -7.48
CA HIS A 130 1.92 -11.35 -8.08
C HIS A 130 0.85 -10.62 -8.89
N LEU A 131 0.03 -9.81 -8.21
CA LEU A 131 -1.15 -9.17 -8.79
C LEU A 131 -0.92 -7.69 -9.13
N TYR A 132 0.14 -7.09 -8.62
CA TYR A 132 0.49 -5.70 -8.85
C TYR A 132 1.80 -5.61 -9.65
N ASN A 133 1.82 -4.75 -10.65
CA ASN A 133 2.99 -4.51 -11.48
C ASN A 133 3.49 -3.10 -11.24
N TYR A 134 4.57 -2.99 -10.47
CA TYR A 134 5.27 -1.73 -10.22
C TYR A 134 6.19 -1.40 -11.39
N VAL A 135 5.92 -0.28 -12.07
CA VAL A 135 6.70 0.16 -13.23
C VAL A 135 7.76 1.17 -12.80
N ASP A 136 9.01 0.78 -12.91
CA ASP A 136 10.13 1.64 -12.52
C ASP A 136 10.47 2.65 -13.63
N HIS A 137 10.04 3.90 -13.43
CA HIS A 137 10.33 5.00 -14.34
C HIS A 137 11.54 5.82 -13.90
N SER A 138 12.28 6.35 -14.87
CA SER A 138 13.42 7.28 -14.62
C SER A 138 12.96 8.56 -13.90
N PHE A 139 11.70 8.94 -14.05
CA PHE A 139 11.09 10.15 -13.47
C PHE A 139 10.33 9.90 -12.15
N SER A 140 10.41 8.71 -11.59
CA SER A 140 9.76 8.36 -10.31
C SER A 140 10.14 9.37 -9.22
N ILE A 141 9.15 9.77 -8.41
CA ILE A 141 9.33 10.68 -7.27
C ILE A 141 10.39 10.12 -6.31
N THR A 142 10.41 8.81 -6.10
CA THR A 142 11.37 8.11 -5.26
C THR A 142 12.81 8.28 -5.75
N LYS A 143 13.03 8.28 -7.07
CA LYS A 143 14.36 8.53 -7.67
C LYS A 143 14.76 10.00 -7.60
N ARG A 144 13.80 10.92 -7.77
CA ARG A 144 14.05 12.37 -7.64
C ARG A 144 14.46 12.76 -6.22
N ARG A 145 13.92 12.09 -5.19
CA ARG A 145 14.24 12.34 -3.77
C ARG A 145 15.66 11.90 -3.37
N LYS A 146 16.32 11.04 -4.14
CA LYS A 146 17.73 10.68 -3.92
C LYS A 146 18.69 11.83 -4.25
N ASN A 147 18.23 12.87 -4.94
CA ASN A 147 19.01 14.09 -5.20
C ASN A 147 18.90 15.02 -3.99
N LYS A 148 20.01 15.20 -3.26
CA LYS A 148 20.08 15.97 -1.99
C LYS A 148 19.50 17.39 -2.06
N GLU A 149 19.53 18.04 -3.23
CA GLU A 149 19.00 19.36 -3.44
C GLU A 149 17.47 19.45 -3.33
N LYS A 150 16.74 18.36 -3.60
CA LYS A 150 15.28 18.33 -3.53
C LYS A 150 14.70 17.86 -2.20
N ILE A 151 15.52 17.32 -1.31
CA ILE A 151 15.10 16.96 0.04
C ILE A 151 14.80 18.23 0.84
N GLN A 152 15.56 19.30 0.59
CA GLN A 152 15.38 20.58 1.29
C GLN A 152 14.03 21.24 0.93
N GLU A 153 13.60 21.21 -0.34
CA GLU A 153 12.30 21.75 -0.78
C GLU A 153 11.09 21.01 -0.17
N CYS A 154 11.30 19.84 0.42
CA CYS A 154 10.25 19.07 1.08
C CYS A 154 10.18 19.33 2.60
N LEU A 155 11.19 20.00 3.16
CA LEU A 155 11.29 20.30 4.60
C LEU A 155 10.90 21.75 4.96
N ASP A 156 10.87 22.63 3.97
CA ASP A 156 10.41 24.01 4.05
C ASP A 156 8.90 24.10 3.72
#